data_1f367946f2416c08a6a5c78ba2462de9
#
_entry.id   1f367946f2416c08a6a5c78ba2462de9
#
_cell.length_a   1.000
_cell.length_b   1.000
_cell.length_c   1.000
_cell.angle_alpha   90.00
_cell.angle_beta   90.00
_cell.angle_gamma   90.00
#
_symmetry.space_group_name_H-M   'P 1'
#
loop_
_entity.id
_entity.type
_entity.pdbx_description
1 polymer ?
#
loop_
_entity_poly.entity_id
_entity_poly.type
_entity_poly.pdbx_seq_one_letter_code
_entity_poly.pdbx_strand_id
1 'polypeptide(L)'
;VYQETEKWISYEITLDVFGPEVFAWGILTVPKDIRQGEKRPVVVCQHGLEGLPFDVVETDSTQRNYQVYKGFAARLAERGYITFAPHNPYRGQDKFRVIQRKANPIGLTLFSVIISQHQRIVEWLQGLSFTDAEKIAFYGISYGGKTAMRVPAVVKGYCLSVCSADFNEWVRKVATTEHAFGYVYTGEYDMPEWDLGH
;
A
#
# COMPACT_ATOMS: atom_id res chain seq x y z
N VAL A 1 -19.55 -6.02 4.53
CA VAL A 1 -18.79 -6.06 5.79
C VAL A 1 -17.82 -7.22 5.71
N TYR A 2 -16.53 -6.93 5.97
CA TYR A 2 -15.49 -7.96 6.04
C TYR A 2 -15.35 -8.48 7.48
N GLN A 3 -15.14 -7.57 8.42
CA GLN A 3 -15.00 -7.89 9.85
C GLN A 3 -15.59 -6.77 10.70
N GLU A 4 -16.11 -7.13 11.87
CA GLU A 4 -16.67 -6.18 12.83
C GLU A 4 -16.20 -6.52 14.24
N THR A 5 -15.84 -5.48 15.01
CA THR A 5 -15.45 -5.55 16.41
C THR A 5 -16.29 -4.57 17.23
N GLU A 6 -16.04 -4.48 18.52
CA GLU A 6 -16.66 -3.45 19.36
C GLU A 6 -16.24 -2.03 18.96
N LYS A 7 -14.99 -1.85 18.47
CA LYS A 7 -14.39 -0.54 18.22
C LYS A 7 -14.44 -0.08 16.77
N TRP A 8 -14.46 -0.98 15.80
CA TRP A 8 -14.42 -0.66 14.38
C TRP A 8 -15.19 -1.67 13.53
N ILE A 9 -15.49 -1.27 12.32
CA ILE A 9 -16.06 -2.10 11.27
C ILE A 9 -15.23 -1.98 10.00
N SER A 10 -15.02 -3.07 9.29
CA SER A 10 -14.27 -3.09 8.03
C SER A 10 -15.09 -3.57 6.85
N TYR A 11 -14.74 -3.05 5.68
CA TYR A 11 -15.41 -3.29 4.42
C TYR A 11 -14.39 -3.65 3.35
N GLU A 12 -14.72 -4.62 2.53
CA GLU A 12 -14.01 -4.88 1.29
C GLU A 12 -14.45 -3.88 0.22
N ILE A 13 -13.50 -3.21 -0.42
CA ILE A 13 -13.74 -2.13 -1.37
C ILE A 13 -13.03 -2.45 -2.69
N THR A 14 -13.73 -2.25 -3.79
CA THR A 14 -13.15 -2.30 -5.15
C THR A 14 -13.45 -0.97 -5.84
N LEU A 15 -12.45 -0.41 -6.51
CA LEU A 15 -12.51 0.87 -7.21
C LEU A 15 -12.02 0.68 -8.64
N ASP A 16 -12.80 1.09 -9.62
CA ASP A 16 -12.36 1.08 -11.03
C ASP A 16 -11.23 2.10 -11.24
N VAL A 17 -10.18 1.67 -11.92
CA VAL A 17 -9.01 2.51 -12.27
C VAL A 17 -9.01 2.77 -13.77
N PHE A 18 -8.95 1.71 -14.59
CA PHE A 18 -9.01 1.78 -16.05
C PHE A 18 -10.03 0.76 -16.57
N GLY A 19 -11.31 1.11 -16.51
CA GLY A 19 -12.37 0.16 -16.85
C GLY A 19 -12.41 -1.04 -15.89
N PRO A 20 -13.13 -2.11 -16.23
CA PRO A 20 -13.28 -3.28 -15.37
C PRO A 20 -12.02 -4.15 -15.27
N GLU A 21 -11.06 -3.99 -16.18
CA GLU A 21 -9.86 -4.82 -16.24
C GLU A 21 -8.79 -4.41 -15.23
N VAL A 22 -8.76 -3.13 -14.84
CA VAL A 22 -7.78 -2.61 -13.86
C VAL A 22 -8.50 -1.90 -12.74
N PHE A 23 -8.41 -2.45 -11.57
CA PHE A 23 -9.08 -1.95 -10.37
C PHE A 23 -8.11 -1.85 -9.19
N ALA A 24 -8.45 -1.01 -8.23
CA ALA A 24 -7.86 -1.02 -6.91
C ALA A 24 -8.79 -1.77 -5.95
N TRP A 25 -8.22 -2.62 -5.11
CA TRP A 25 -8.95 -3.42 -4.14
C TRP A 25 -8.28 -3.32 -2.78
N GLY A 26 -9.08 -3.33 -1.71
CA GLY A 26 -8.54 -3.25 -0.36
C GLY A 26 -9.60 -3.33 0.72
N ILE A 27 -9.15 -3.20 1.97
CA ILE A 27 -9.98 -3.20 3.16
C ILE A 27 -10.01 -1.80 3.77
N LEU A 28 -11.18 -1.19 3.81
CA LEU A 28 -11.46 0.02 4.59
C LEU A 28 -11.85 -0.36 6.00
N THR A 29 -11.20 0.19 7.01
CA THR A 29 -11.59 0.01 8.41
C THR A 29 -11.95 1.35 9.03
N VAL A 30 -13.15 1.44 9.59
CA VAL A 30 -13.74 2.66 10.11
C VAL A 30 -14.02 2.51 11.61
N PRO A 31 -13.49 3.38 12.46
CA PRO A 31 -13.86 3.43 13.89
C PRO A 31 -15.36 3.69 14.08
N LYS A 32 -15.99 2.99 15.02
CA LYS A 32 -17.44 3.11 15.30
C LYS A 32 -17.80 4.36 16.10
N ASP A 33 -16.83 5.02 16.70
CA ASP A 33 -17.02 6.20 17.55
C ASP A 33 -16.97 7.53 16.76
N ILE A 34 -16.92 7.49 15.43
CA ILE A 34 -17.01 8.68 14.57
C ILE A 34 -18.40 9.29 14.70
N ARG A 35 -18.45 10.56 15.10
CA ARG A 35 -19.70 11.30 15.26
C ARG A 35 -20.18 11.88 13.93
N GLN A 36 -21.46 12.18 13.85
CA GLN A 36 -22.01 12.83 12.66
C GLN A 36 -21.30 14.18 12.40
N GLY A 37 -20.78 14.35 11.18
CA GLY A 37 -20.03 15.55 10.75
C GLY A 37 -18.57 15.57 11.19
N GLU A 38 -18.12 14.60 12.00
CA GLU A 38 -16.72 14.46 12.35
C GLU A 38 -15.92 13.94 11.16
N LYS A 39 -14.71 14.47 10.96
CA LYS A 39 -13.75 13.99 9.97
C LYS A 39 -12.51 13.50 10.67
N ARG A 40 -12.00 12.36 10.25
CA ARG A 40 -10.78 11.76 10.83
C ARG A 40 -9.69 11.55 9.80
N PRO A 41 -8.42 11.61 10.24
CA PRO A 41 -7.29 11.30 9.39
C PRO A 41 -7.34 9.84 8.94
N VAL A 42 -6.79 9.60 7.75
CA VAL A 42 -6.69 8.27 7.14
C VAL A 42 -5.25 7.82 7.12
N VAL A 43 -5.00 6.54 7.34
CA VAL A 43 -3.70 5.90 7.08
C VAL A 43 -3.89 4.79 6.05
N VAL A 44 -3.25 4.95 4.90
CA VAL A 44 -3.12 3.87 3.90
C VAL A 44 -2.04 2.91 4.38
N CYS A 45 -2.43 1.65 4.60
CA CYS A 45 -1.66 0.61 5.28
C CYS A 45 -1.22 -0.47 4.31
N GLN A 46 0.01 -0.38 3.80
CA GLN A 46 0.48 -1.22 2.70
C GLN A 46 1.25 -2.46 3.19
N HIS A 47 0.79 -3.63 2.79
CA HIS A 47 1.46 -4.92 3.01
C HIS A 47 2.77 -5.06 2.20
N GLY A 48 3.62 -6.01 2.60
CA GLY A 48 4.86 -6.38 1.90
C GLY A 48 4.63 -7.35 0.75
N LEU A 49 5.75 -7.83 0.18
CA LEU A 49 5.76 -8.83 -0.89
C LEU A 49 4.95 -10.07 -0.49
N GLU A 50 4.19 -10.63 -1.41
CA GLU A 50 3.30 -11.78 -1.23
C GLU A 50 2.15 -11.56 -0.23
N GLY A 51 2.01 -10.35 0.34
CA GLY A 51 0.93 -10.02 1.27
C GLY A 51 -0.42 -9.77 0.61
N LEU A 52 -1.42 -9.66 1.46
CA LEU A 52 -2.79 -9.29 1.12
C LEU A 52 -3.29 -8.19 2.06
N PRO A 53 -4.32 -7.42 1.67
CA PRO A 53 -4.95 -6.44 2.56
C PRO A 53 -5.40 -7.03 3.90
N PHE A 54 -5.87 -8.26 3.91
CA PHE A 54 -6.29 -8.99 5.10
C PHE A 54 -5.18 -9.14 6.14
N ASP A 55 -3.93 -9.33 5.69
CA ASP A 55 -2.79 -9.60 6.56
C ASP A 55 -2.47 -8.45 7.51
N VAL A 56 -2.71 -7.22 7.07
CA VAL A 56 -2.43 -6.02 7.88
C VAL A 56 -3.60 -5.63 8.80
N VAL A 57 -4.77 -6.23 8.57
CA VAL A 57 -5.97 -6.05 9.41
C VAL A 57 -6.15 -7.22 10.40
N GLU A 58 -5.44 -8.32 10.22
CA GLU A 58 -5.54 -9.54 11.02
C GLU A 58 -5.33 -9.25 12.52
N THR A 59 -6.26 -9.69 13.36
CA THR A 59 -6.23 -9.50 14.82
C THR A 59 -5.95 -10.78 15.59
N ASP A 60 -6.13 -11.96 14.98
CA ASP A 60 -5.83 -13.22 15.61
C ASP A 60 -4.33 -13.47 15.70
N SER A 61 -3.79 -13.40 16.92
CA SER A 61 -2.37 -13.55 17.20
C SER A 61 -1.81 -14.94 16.87
N THR A 62 -2.65 -15.94 16.65
CA THR A 62 -2.24 -17.30 16.26
C THR A 62 -1.95 -17.42 14.78
N GLN A 63 -2.46 -16.50 13.97
CA GLN A 63 -2.25 -16.48 12.52
C GLN A 63 -0.81 -16.07 12.16
N ARG A 64 -0.24 -16.76 11.17
CA ARG A 64 1.12 -16.47 10.68
C ARG A 64 1.29 -15.01 10.26
N ASN A 65 0.30 -14.46 9.58
CA ASN A 65 0.37 -13.09 9.04
C ASN A 65 0.34 -12.05 10.16
N TYR A 66 -0.35 -12.32 11.28
CA TYR A 66 -0.25 -11.48 12.46
C TYR A 66 1.17 -11.43 13.03
N GLN A 67 1.92 -12.53 12.98
CA GLN A 67 3.31 -12.52 13.46
C GLN A 67 4.21 -11.58 12.65
N VAL A 68 3.90 -11.37 11.38
CA VAL A 68 4.63 -10.46 10.47
C VAL A 68 4.15 -9.01 10.64
N TYR A 69 2.85 -8.79 10.54
CA TYR A 69 2.27 -7.44 10.44
C TYR A 69 1.72 -6.89 11.76
N LYS A 70 1.46 -7.74 12.75
CA LYS A 70 0.90 -7.37 14.06
C LYS A 70 -0.43 -6.61 13.98
N GLY A 71 -1.19 -6.78 12.90
CA GLY A 71 -2.46 -6.13 12.68
C GLY A 71 -2.39 -4.60 12.73
N PHE A 72 -1.34 -4.00 12.15
CA PHE A 72 -1.08 -2.58 12.37
C PHE A 72 -2.23 -1.67 11.86
N ALA A 73 -2.95 -2.07 10.80
CA ALA A 73 -4.11 -1.32 10.32
C ALA A 73 -5.26 -1.36 11.35
N ALA A 74 -5.58 -2.54 11.89
CA ALA A 74 -6.59 -2.68 12.96
C ALA A 74 -6.20 -1.89 14.21
N ARG A 75 -4.92 -1.94 14.62
CA ARG A 75 -4.42 -1.19 15.77
C ARG A 75 -4.49 0.33 15.61
N LEU A 76 -4.32 0.83 14.38
CA LEU A 76 -4.55 2.25 14.08
C LEU A 76 -6.04 2.60 14.14
N ALA A 77 -6.92 1.72 13.64
CA ALA A 77 -8.36 1.91 13.75
C ALA A 77 -8.84 1.91 15.21
N GLU A 78 -8.28 1.06 16.06
CA GLU A 78 -8.52 1.08 17.52
C GLU A 78 -8.12 2.39 18.20
N ARG A 79 -7.23 3.17 17.57
CA ARG A 79 -6.77 4.49 18.03
C ARG A 79 -7.53 5.65 17.38
N GLY A 80 -8.58 5.33 16.64
CA GLY A 80 -9.45 6.33 16.04
C GLY A 80 -9.06 6.81 14.65
N TYR A 81 -8.05 6.23 14.02
CA TYR A 81 -7.73 6.50 12.61
C TYR A 81 -8.64 5.67 11.69
N ILE A 82 -9.04 6.26 10.58
CA ILE A 82 -9.57 5.46 9.48
C ILE A 82 -8.37 4.80 8.79
N THR A 83 -8.46 3.51 8.45
CA THR A 83 -7.40 2.84 7.71
C THR A 83 -7.90 2.27 6.40
N PHE A 84 -7.07 2.32 5.37
CA PHE A 84 -7.30 1.62 4.11
C PHE A 84 -6.10 0.74 3.80
N ALA A 85 -6.31 -0.55 3.70
CA ALA A 85 -5.28 -1.53 3.36
C ALA A 85 -5.45 -1.94 1.89
N PRO A 86 -4.71 -1.33 0.93
CA PRO A 86 -4.82 -1.67 -0.48
C PRO A 86 -4.06 -2.95 -0.81
N HIS A 87 -4.47 -3.60 -1.90
CA HIS A 87 -3.72 -4.66 -2.55
C HIS A 87 -2.81 -4.08 -3.63
N ASN A 88 -1.52 -4.33 -3.51
CA ASN A 88 -0.58 -4.10 -4.60
C ASN A 88 -0.27 -5.41 -5.34
N PRO A 89 -0.12 -5.40 -6.68
CA PRO A 89 -0.01 -6.60 -7.50
C PRO A 89 1.39 -7.24 -7.49
N TYR A 90 2.06 -7.29 -6.34
CA TYR A 90 3.37 -7.93 -6.18
C TYR A 90 3.26 -9.27 -5.44
N ARG A 91 2.45 -10.17 -6.00
CA ARG A 91 2.13 -11.47 -5.45
C ARG A 91 2.29 -12.59 -6.48
N GLY A 92 2.39 -13.83 -6.01
CA GLY A 92 2.48 -15.02 -6.84
C GLY A 92 3.91 -15.34 -7.27
N GLN A 93 4.89 -15.06 -6.42
CA GLN A 93 6.32 -15.28 -6.66
C GLN A 93 6.78 -14.52 -7.91
N ASP A 94 7.22 -15.20 -8.97
CA ASP A 94 7.64 -14.53 -10.19
C ASP A 94 6.51 -14.06 -11.11
N LYS A 95 5.24 -14.35 -10.78
CA LYS A 95 4.11 -14.03 -11.68
C LYS A 95 3.90 -12.54 -11.85
N PHE A 96 4.07 -11.72 -10.80
CA PHE A 96 3.98 -10.27 -10.92
C PHE A 96 5.03 -9.67 -11.87
N ARG A 97 6.18 -10.33 -12.03
CA ARG A 97 7.24 -9.92 -12.95
C ARG A 97 6.84 -10.10 -14.41
N VAL A 98 5.81 -10.88 -14.69
CA VAL A 98 5.24 -10.95 -16.06
C VAL A 98 4.64 -9.60 -16.45
N ILE A 99 3.91 -8.96 -15.55
CA ILE A 99 3.38 -7.59 -15.77
C ILE A 99 4.53 -6.62 -16.00
N GLN A 100 5.55 -6.66 -15.16
CA GLN A 100 6.72 -5.82 -15.28
C GLN A 100 7.45 -6.02 -16.61
N ARG A 101 7.76 -7.26 -16.97
CA ARG A 101 8.41 -7.57 -18.27
C ARG A 101 7.60 -7.14 -19.49
N LYS A 102 6.27 -7.15 -19.40
CA LYS A 102 5.39 -6.63 -20.46
C LYS A 102 5.34 -5.11 -20.50
N ALA A 103 5.46 -4.46 -19.33
CA ALA A 103 5.42 -3.02 -19.21
C ALA A 103 6.72 -2.35 -19.67
N ASN A 104 7.89 -2.91 -19.34
CA ASN A 104 9.20 -2.33 -19.62
C ASN A 104 9.42 -1.95 -21.10
N PRO A 105 9.09 -2.79 -22.11
CA PRO A 105 9.27 -2.42 -23.52
C PRO A 105 8.48 -1.20 -24.00
N ILE A 106 7.44 -0.82 -23.25
CA ILE A 106 6.63 0.37 -23.54
C ILE A 106 6.91 1.51 -22.56
N GLY A 107 8.04 1.45 -21.83
CA GLY A 107 8.46 2.49 -20.88
C GLY A 107 7.64 2.55 -19.59
N LEU A 108 6.92 1.49 -19.25
CA LEU A 108 6.14 1.37 -18.03
C LEU A 108 6.74 0.32 -17.08
N THR A 109 6.29 0.32 -15.84
CA THR A 109 6.75 -0.57 -14.78
C THR A 109 5.58 -1.11 -13.98
N LEU A 110 5.85 -2.01 -13.04
CA LEU A 110 4.86 -2.45 -12.07
C LEU A 110 4.32 -1.24 -11.26
N PHE A 111 5.18 -0.27 -10.96
CA PHE A 111 4.78 0.95 -10.26
C PHE A 111 3.84 1.85 -11.06
N SER A 112 3.86 1.80 -12.38
CA SER A 112 2.86 2.52 -13.19
C SER A 112 1.44 2.07 -12.87
N VAL A 113 1.24 0.76 -12.64
CA VAL A 113 -0.06 0.21 -12.20
C VAL A 113 -0.36 0.62 -10.75
N ILE A 114 0.61 0.45 -9.85
CA ILE A 114 0.46 0.76 -8.43
C ILE A 114 0.14 2.25 -8.22
N ILE A 115 0.85 3.16 -8.90
CA ILE A 115 0.62 4.60 -8.83
C ILE A 115 -0.81 4.94 -9.25
N SER A 116 -1.29 4.37 -10.35
CA SER A 116 -2.65 4.59 -10.83
C SER A 116 -3.70 4.09 -9.84
N GLN A 117 -3.48 2.93 -9.21
CA GLN A 117 -4.34 2.42 -8.16
C GLN A 117 -4.37 3.37 -6.96
N HIS A 118 -3.21 3.86 -6.51
CA HIS A 118 -3.13 4.78 -5.36
C HIS A 118 -3.69 6.17 -5.67
N GLN A 119 -3.55 6.66 -6.90
CA GLN A 119 -4.21 7.91 -7.32
C GLN A 119 -5.72 7.78 -7.13
N ARG A 120 -6.30 6.69 -7.62
CA ARG A 120 -7.74 6.43 -7.49
C ARG A 120 -8.19 6.25 -6.04
N ILE A 121 -7.37 5.56 -5.23
CA ILE A 121 -7.63 5.38 -3.79
C ILE A 121 -7.67 6.72 -3.06
N VAL A 122 -6.67 7.58 -3.28
CA VAL A 122 -6.63 8.90 -2.63
C VAL A 122 -7.82 9.75 -3.02
N GLU A 123 -8.16 9.84 -4.31
CA GLU A 123 -9.32 10.57 -4.79
C GLU A 123 -10.62 10.08 -4.14
N TRP A 124 -10.78 8.77 -4.04
CA TRP A 124 -11.94 8.17 -3.39
C TRP A 124 -11.98 8.47 -1.89
N LEU A 125 -10.86 8.30 -1.18
CA LEU A 125 -10.77 8.61 0.25
C LEU A 125 -11.07 10.07 0.55
N GLN A 126 -10.58 11.00 -0.27
CA GLN A 126 -10.88 12.44 -0.14
C GLN A 126 -12.36 12.76 -0.31
N GLY A 127 -13.08 11.96 -1.08
CA GLY A 127 -14.51 12.14 -1.33
C GLY A 127 -15.44 11.61 -0.22
N LEU A 128 -14.93 10.83 0.74
CA LEU A 128 -15.75 10.28 1.82
C LEU A 128 -16.08 11.36 2.86
N SER A 129 -17.34 11.42 3.29
CA SER A 129 -17.84 12.48 4.18
C SER A 129 -17.20 12.51 5.57
N PHE A 130 -16.65 11.39 6.02
CA PHE A 130 -16.06 11.19 7.34
C PHE A 130 -14.51 11.18 7.33
N THR A 131 -13.87 11.42 6.18
CA THR A 131 -12.41 11.52 6.07
C THR A 131 -11.94 12.98 6.06
N ASP A 132 -10.82 13.25 6.69
CA ASP A 132 -10.10 14.53 6.55
C ASP A 132 -9.23 14.42 5.28
N ALA A 133 -9.70 15.06 4.21
CA ALA A 133 -9.09 14.99 2.88
C ALA A 133 -7.63 15.49 2.82
N GLU A 134 -7.22 16.33 3.79
CA GLU A 134 -5.86 16.87 3.89
C GLU A 134 -4.95 16.01 4.78
N LYS A 135 -5.50 15.04 5.50
CA LYS A 135 -4.78 14.20 6.45
C LYS A 135 -4.81 12.71 6.05
N ILE A 136 -4.34 12.42 4.86
CA ILE A 136 -4.15 11.06 4.37
C ILE A 136 -2.66 10.73 4.44
N ALA A 137 -2.30 9.83 5.36
CA ALA A 137 -0.94 9.33 5.53
C ALA A 137 -0.75 7.99 4.82
N PHE A 138 0.50 7.67 4.49
CA PHE A 138 0.91 6.38 3.98
C PHE A 138 1.83 5.69 4.99
N TYR A 139 1.58 4.42 5.27
CA TYR A 139 2.49 3.55 6.02
C TYR A 139 2.67 2.23 5.28
N GLY A 140 3.91 1.86 4.98
CA GLY A 140 4.24 0.63 4.29
C GLY A 140 5.44 -0.10 4.89
N ILE A 141 5.39 -1.43 4.84
CA ILE A 141 6.46 -2.30 5.32
C ILE A 141 7.03 -3.17 4.19
N SER A 142 8.36 -3.35 4.15
CA SER A 142 9.07 -4.19 3.18
C SER A 142 8.82 -3.69 1.74
N TYR A 143 8.22 -4.48 0.86
CA TYR A 143 7.81 -3.99 -0.47
C TYR A 143 6.76 -2.87 -0.38
N GLY A 144 5.90 -2.89 0.66
CA GLY A 144 5.05 -1.76 1.00
C GLY A 144 5.83 -0.51 1.40
N GLY A 145 7.01 -0.67 1.99
CA GLY A 145 7.96 0.40 2.25
C GLY A 145 8.54 0.99 0.96
N LYS A 146 8.87 0.16 -0.04
CA LYS A 146 9.20 0.65 -1.39
C LYS A 146 8.06 1.49 -1.99
N THR A 147 6.83 1.04 -1.79
CA THR A 147 5.64 1.78 -2.22
C THR A 147 5.53 3.12 -1.48
N ALA A 148 5.80 3.12 -0.17
CA ALA A 148 5.81 4.33 0.66
C ALA A 148 6.86 5.36 0.24
N MET A 149 7.96 4.92 -0.35
CA MET A 149 8.99 5.82 -0.89
C MET A 149 8.60 6.43 -2.25
N ARG A 150 7.94 5.64 -3.10
CA ARG A 150 7.70 6.01 -4.50
C ARG A 150 6.34 6.69 -4.71
N VAL A 151 5.29 6.08 -4.20
CA VAL A 151 3.92 6.52 -4.50
C VAL A 151 3.62 7.90 -3.95
N PRO A 152 3.87 8.24 -2.68
CA PRO A 152 3.60 9.58 -2.16
C PRO A 152 4.46 10.68 -2.78
N ALA A 153 5.58 10.33 -3.43
CA ALA A 153 6.41 11.29 -4.16
C ALA A 153 5.73 11.80 -5.44
N VAL A 154 4.84 11.01 -6.04
CA VAL A 154 4.19 11.32 -7.33
C VAL A 154 2.67 11.44 -7.22
N VAL A 155 2.04 10.75 -6.29
CA VAL A 155 0.58 10.85 -6.03
C VAL A 155 0.32 11.97 -5.03
N LYS A 156 -0.34 13.01 -5.50
CA LYS A 156 -0.74 14.14 -4.64
C LYS A 156 -1.86 13.72 -3.67
N GLY A 157 -1.84 14.30 -2.47
CA GLY A 157 -2.87 14.08 -1.45
C GLY A 157 -2.39 13.27 -0.24
N TYR A 158 -1.23 12.62 -0.30
CA TYR A 158 -0.56 12.12 0.89
C TYR A 158 0.16 13.25 1.63
N CYS A 159 -0.14 13.43 2.92
CA CYS A 159 0.49 14.45 3.77
C CYS A 159 1.70 13.94 4.55
N LEU A 160 1.83 12.61 4.67
CA LEU A 160 2.90 11.94 5.43
C LEU A 160 3.15 10.56 4.82
N SER A 161 4.42 10.17 4.75
CA SER A 161 4.81 8.81 4.38
C SER A 161 5.76 8.20 5.41
N VAL A 162 5.45 6.97 5.83
CA VAL A 162 6.28 6.19 6.75
C VAL A 162 6.72 4.91 6.05
N CYS A 163 8.03 4.82 5.82
CA CYS A 163 8.67 3.64 5.24
C CYS A 163 9.29 2.78 6.35
N SER A 164 8.72 1.61 6.60
CA SER A 164 9.29 0.62 7.53
C SER A 164 10.03 -0.45 6.74
N ALA A 165 11.34 -0.25 6.52
CA ALA A 165 12.13 -0.97 5.51
C ALA A 165 11.44 -0.88 4.13
N ASP A 166 11.99 -0.78 3.15
CA ASP A 166 13.16 -0.94 2.35
C ASP A 166 13.70 0.44 1.89
N PHE A 167 14.17 1.26 2.79
CA PHE A 167 14.83 2.53 2.48
C PHE A 167 16.34 2.29 2.39
N ASN A 168 16.92 2.40 1.19
CA ASN A 168 18.29 1.98 0.93
C ASN A 168 19.08 3.02 0.13
N GLU A 169 20.39 2.92 0.23
CA GLU A 169 21.31 3.48 -0.73
C GLU A 169 21.38 2.55 -1.95
N TRP A 170 21.07 3.09 -3.14
CA TRP A 170 20.82 2.29 -4.34
C TRP A 170 22.07 1.60 -4.89
N VAL A 171 23.21 2.29 -4.93
CA VAL A 171 24.46 1.72 -5.43
C VAL A 171 24.85 0.52 -4.61
N ARG A 172 24.80 0.64 -3.28
CA ARG A 172 25.12 -0.45 -2.38
C ARG A 172 24.15 -1.63 -2.53
N LYS A 173 22.88 -1.36 -2.75
CA LYS A 173 21.86 -2.40 -2.86
C LYS A 173 21.92 -3.14 -4.19
N VAL A 174 22.12 -2.47 -5.31
CA VAL A 174 21.93 -3.06 -6.65
C VAL A 174 23.20 -3.19 -7.45
N ALA A 175 24.23 -2.39 -7.17
CA ALA A 175 25.50 -2.43 -7.91
C ALA A 175 26.60 -3.25 -7.23
N THR A 176 26.42 -3.66 -5.96
CA THR A 176 27.37 -4.47 -5.22
C THR A 176 26.79 -5.82 -4.84
N THR A 177 27.65 -6.82 -4.63
CA THR A 177 27.28 -8.16 -4.17
C THR A 177 27.29 -8.30 -2.65
N GLU A 178 27.56 -7.21 -1.93
CA GLU A 178 27.69 -7.23 -0.47
C GLU A 178 26.35 -7.41 0.25
N HIS A 179 25.24 -6.98 -0.37
CA HIS A 179 23.91 -7.07 0.23
C HIS A 179 23.25 -8.39 -0.18
N ALA A 180 22.91 -9.23 0.80
CA ALA A 180 22.37 -10.58 0.59
C ALA A 180 21.11 -10.64 -0.30
N PHE A 181 20.31 -9.59 -0.33
CA PHE A 181 19.06 -9.51 -1.11
C PHE A 181 19.10 -8.46 -2.23
N GLY A 182 20.23 -7.81 -2.46
CA GLY A 182 20.34 -6.74 -3.45
C GLY A 182 19.92 -7.16 -4.84
N TYR A 183 20.39 -8.32 -5.28
CA TYR A 183 20.14 -8.88 -6.61
C TYR A 183 18.71 -9.41 -6.82
N VAL A 184 17.96 -9.72 -5.75
CA VAL A 184 16.64 -10.36 -5.85
C VAL A 184 15.63 -9.50 -6.62
N TYR A 185 15.79 -8.20 -6.55
CA TYR A 185 14.88 -7.21 -7.15
C TYR A 185 15.52 -6.42 -8.28
N THR A 186 16.64 -6.89 -8.83
CA THR A 186 17.40 -6.16 -9.86
C THR A 186 16.57 -5.86 -11.10
N GLY A 187 15.71 -6.78 -11.51
CA GLY A 187 14.83 -6.58 -12.66
C GLY A 187 13.80 -5.44 -12.50
N GLU A 188 13.60 -4.92 -11.28
CA GLU A 188 12.76 -3.75 -11.01
C GLU A 188 13.52 -2.44 -11.28
N TYR A 189 14.83 -2.52 -11.41
CA TYR A 189 15.74 -1.40 -11.57
C TYR A 189 16.26 -1.25 -13.02
N ASP A 190 15.90 -2.19 -13.89
CA ASP A 190 16.03 -2.06 -15.34
C ASP A 190 14.94 -1.11 -15.89
N MET A 191 14.81 0.06 -15.27
CA MET A 191 13.67 0.95 -15.44
C MET A 191 14.09 2.32 -15.92
N PRO A 192 13.18 3.08 -16.57
CA PRO A 192 13.43 4.48 -16.84
C PRO A 192 13.90 5.23 -15.59
N GLU A 193 14.78 6.18 -15.76
CA GLU A 193 15.47 6.91 -14.67
C GLU A 193 14.50 7.46 -13.61
N TRP A 194 13.31 7.90 -14.00
CA TRP A 194 12.31 8.40 -13.06
C TRP A 194 11.80 7.38 -12.05
N ASP A 195 11.88 6.08 -12.36
CA ASP A 195 11.42 5.00 -11.47
C ASP A 195 12.53 4.56 -10.50
N LEU A 196 13.75 5.03 -10.68
CA LEU A 196 14.85 4.80 -9.75
C LEU A 196 14.83 5.73 -8.53
N GLY A 197 13.79 6.53 -8.38
CA GLY A 197 13.57 7.38 -7.21
C GLY A 197 14.32 8.72 -7.27
N HIS A 198 14.50 9.24 -8.49
CA HIS A 198 14.98 10.59 -8.72
C HIS A 198 13.94 11.64 -8.37
#